data_1d0b738f294fd7e907c3d460e02e440d
#
_entry.id   1d0b738f294fd7e907c3d460e02e440d
#
_cell.length_a   1.000
_cell.length_b   1.000
_cell.length_c   1.000
_cell.angle_alpha   90.00
_cell.angle_beta   90.00
_cell.angle_gamma   90.00
#
_symmetry.space_group_name_H-M   'P 1'
#
loop_
_entity.id
_entity.type
_entity.pdbx_description
1 polymer ?
#
loop_
_entity_poly.entity_id
_entity_poly.type
_entity_poly.pdbx_seq_one_letter_code
_entity_poly.pdbx_strand_id
1 'polypeptide(L)'
;MKIELKNFFKYYDEKLAHHREAVAELEAALEKVSPDLLDDTSEWVETYRNKPEPKPEPADLVLPVPYYPQTDNYTQPDRTCNSSSCAMALEYFRPGTLKGPKGDDAYIREVFATGDTTDHSVQTEVLASYGVASEFNYSLSFDDLDKELEAKRPVVIGILHRGSLQYPTGGHMVVVIGKNSKGNYIIHDPYGDLYDGYTSNVYNGKSVIYERSVLEARWTPDGPTSGWGRIFDASVEKKQSELGKLPQAGVELVKEFEGLHQLAGDGMIHSYPDPLSGGLPYTIGYGSTKDIDGTPFDLGDKITREKAEILLNQQLKYNYLATLEKTIPYWDAMNDNQHGALLSFAYNLGANFYGSPDFSTISRVLKEKEWNKVPDALYLYRNPGTSVEAGLSRRRIAEGDLWNS
;
A
#
# COMPACT_ATOMS: atom_id res chain seq x y z
N MET A 1 -31.83 -20.47 49.12
CA MET A 1 -30.54 -20.47 48.45
C MET A 1 -30.12 -19.00 48.33
N LYS A 2 -29.12 -18.58 49.11
CA LYS A 2 -28.60 -17.21 49.00
C LYS A 2 -27.75 -17.11 47.74
N ILE A 3 -27.85 -16.00 47.05
CA ILE A 3 -27.03 -15.70 45.88
C ILE A 3 -25.64 -15.32 46.41
N GLU A 4 -24.60 -16.07 46.01
CA GLU A 4 -23.20 -15.80 46.43
C GLU A 4 -22.61 -14.68 45.53
N LEU A 5 -23.00 -13.46 45.80
CA LEU A 5 -22.58 -12.29 45.03
C LEU A 5 -21.07 -12.05 45.09
N LYS A 6 -20.42 -12.41 46.18
CA LYS A 6 -18.96 -12.25 46.35
C LYS A 6 -18.15 -13.05 45.31
N ASN A 7 -18.57 -14.27 44.98
CA ASN A 7 -17.91 -15.10 43.97
C ASN A 7 -18.27 -14.61 42.57
N PHE A 8 -19.50 -14.12 42.38
CA PHE A 8 -19.95 -13.50 41.13
C PHE A 8 -19.14 -12.24 40.85
N PHE A 9 -18.98 -11.31 41.79
CA PHE A 9 -18.22 -10.09 41.61
C PHE A 9 -16.72 -10.36 41.40
N LYS A 10 -16.12 -11.32 42.06
CA LYS A 10 -14.73 -11.71 41.82
C LYS A 10 -14.50 -12.20 40.40
N TYR A 11 -15.42 -12.96 39.84
CA TYR A 11 -15.36 -13.42 38.46
C TYR A 11 -15.50 -12.24 37.46
N TYR A 12 -16.39 -11.30 37.78
CA TYR A 12 -16.64 -10.13 36.91
C TYR A 12 -15.63 -8.99 37.11
N ASP A 13 -14.95 -8.89 38.26
CA ASP A 13 -13.89 -7.91 38.47
C ASP A 13 -12.76 -8.07 37.44
N GLU A 14 -12.42 -9.30 37.09
CA GLU A 14 -11.44 -9.59 36.03
C GLU A 14 -11.96 -9.35 34.64
N LYS A 15 -13.27 -9.45 34.39
CA LYS A 15 -13.89 -9.36 33.05
C LYS A 15 -14.54 -8.01 32.73
N LEU A 16 -15.08 -7.33 33.76
CA LEU A 16 -15.84 -6.09 33.65
C LEU A 16 -15.15 -4.89 34.29
N ALA A 17 -13.92 -5.03 34.77
CA ALA A 17 -13.16 -3.94 35.39
C ALA A 17 -13.06 -2.68 34.50
N HIS A 18 -13.26 -2.82 33.20
CA HIS A 18 -13.19 -1.75 32.21
C HIS A 18 -14.56 -1.15 31.82
N HIS A 19 -15.67 -1.66 32.40
CA HIS A 19 -17.01 -1.26 31.97
C HIS A 19 -17.82 -0.65 33.14
N ARG A 20 -17.58 0.63 33.43
CA ARG A 20 -18.33 1.35 34.47
C ARG A 20 -19.84 1.36 34.26
N GLU A 21 -20.30 1.44 33.01
CA GLU A 21 -21.72 1.35 32.67
C GLU A 21 -22.31 0.00 33.08
N ALA A 22 -21.61 -1.10 32.85
CA ALA A 22 -22.04 -2.44 33.24
C ALA A 22 -22.13 -2.61 34.76
N VAL A 23 -21.24 -1.95 35.53
CA VAL A 23 -21.30 -1.96 37.00
C VAL A 23 -22.50 -1.12 37.49
N ALA A 24 -22.77 0.04 36.89
CA ALA A 24 -23.93 0.84 37.25
C ALA A 24 -25.27 0.13 36.95
N GLU A 25 -25.34 -0.59 35.82
CA GLU A 25 -26.51 -1.43 35.50
C GLU A 25 -26.65 -2.60 36.49
N LEU A 26 -25.56 -3.20 36.94
CA LEU A 26 -25.57 -4.28 37.94
C LEU A 26 -26.00 -3.75 39.31
N GLU A 27 -25.52 -2.58 39.75
CA GLU A 27 -25.96 -1.92 40.98
C GLU A 27 -27.48 -1.66 40.95
N ALA A 28 -27.99 -1.09 39.85
CA ALA A 28 -29.42 -0.81 39.68
C ALA A 28 -30.29 -2.09 39.61
N ALA A 29 -29.71 -3.21 39.19
CA ALA A 29 -30.38 -4.51 39.19
C ALA A 29 -30.40 -5.10 40.64
N LEU A 30 -29.29 -4.95 41.37
CA LEU A 30 -29.19 -5.42 42.77
C LEU A 30 -30.11 -4.70 43.74
N GLU A 31 -30.37 -3.39 43.54
CA GLU A 31 -31.33 -2.62 44.33
C GLU A 31 -32.77 -3.17 44.23
N LYS A 32 -33.09 -3.93 43.18
CA LYS A 32 -34.41 -4.56 42.98
C LYS A 32 -34.53 -5.95 43.61
N VAL A 33 -33.44 -6.50 44.11
CA VAL A 33 -33.44 -7.83 44.78
C VAL A 33 -33.71 -7.64 46.27
N SER A 34 -34.57 -8.50 46.87
CA SER A 34 -34.85 -8.47 48.30
C SER A 34 -33.58 -8.59 49.13
N PRO A 35 -33.33 -7.69 50.10
CA PRO A 35 -32.10 -7.65 50.90
C PRO A 35 -31.74 -8.94 51.61
N ASP A 36 -32.72 -9.76 51.95
CA ASP A 36 -32.57 -11.06 52.63
C ASP A 36 -32.03 -12.17 51.72
N LEU A 37 -31.96 -11.90 50.37
CA LEU A 37 -31.37 -12.81 49.38
C LEU A 37 -29.94 -12.47 49.02
N LEU A 38 -29.41 -11.33 49.49
CA LEU A 38 -28.06 -10.84 49.18
C LEU A 38 -27.15 -11.05 50.41
N ASP A 39 -25.87 -11.32 50.15
CA ASP A 39 -24.82 -11.12 51.15
C ASP A 39 -24.40 -9.62 51.18
N ASP A 40 -23.57 -9.22 52.13
CA ASP A 40 -23.10 -7.83 52.22
C ASP A 40 -22.10 -7.54 51.12
N THR A 41 -22.54 -6.73 50.13
CA THR A 41 -21.74 -6.29 48.97
C THR A 41 -21.27 -4.84 49.09
N SER A 42 -21.62 -4.13 50.20
CA SER A 42 -21.37 -2.70 50.34
C SER A 42 -19.87 -2.35 50.26
N GLU A 43 -19.01 -3.13 50.90
CA GLU A 43 -17.56 -2.92 50.88
C GLU A 43 -16.97 -3.10 49.49
N TRP A 44 -17.46 -4.07 48.73
CA TRP A 44 -17.02 -4.29 47.32
C TRP A 44 -17.44 -3.15 46.40
N VAL A 45 -18.69 -2.71 46.50
CA VAL A 45 -19.26 -1.61 45.69
C VAL A 45 -18.50 -0.29 45.94
N GLU A 46 -18.22 0.05 47.24
CA GLU A 46 -17.42 1.23 47.56
C GLU A 46 -15.98 1.12 47.04
N THR A 47 -15.34 -0.02 47.14
CA THR A 47 -13.99 -0.27 46.63
C THR A 47 -13.96 -0.11 45.13
N TYR A 48 -14.99 -0.57 44.40
CA TYR A 48 -15.06 -0.48 42.98
C TYR A 48 -15.33 0.97 42.50
N ARG A 49 -16.24 1.70 43.16
CA ARG A 49 -16.52 3.12 42.85
C ARG A 49 -15.29 4.01 43.02
N ASN A 50 -14.43 3.70 43.96
CA ASN A 50 -13.21 4.47 44.26
C ASN A 50 -11.97 3.95 43.52
N LYS A 51 -12.12 2.88 42.71
CA LYS A 51 -11.02 2.38 41.88
C LYS A 51 -10.68 3.46 40.82
N PRO A 52 -9.42 3.92 40.74
CA PRO A 52 -9.02 4.85 39.69
C PRO A 52 -9.34 4.21 38.35
N GLU A 53 -9.80 5.03 37.40
CA GLU A 53 -9.99 4.54 36.03
C GLU A 53 -8.73 3.82 35.58
N PRO A 54 -8.83 2.56 35.11
CA PRO A 54 -7.70 1.93 34.48
C PRO A 54 -7.24 2.87 33.36
N LYS A 55 -5.96 3.20 33.34
CA LYS A 55 -5.39 3.86 32.16
C LYS A 55 -5.84 3.02 30.95
N PRO A 56 -6.40 3.65 29.91
CA PRO A 56 -6.77 2.90 28.73
C PRO A 56 -5.56 2.07 28.33
N GLU A 57 -5.74 0.74 28.22
CA GLU A 57 -4.67 -0.10 27.70
C GLU A 57 -4.24 0.49 26.34
N PRO A 58 -2.93 0.55 26.06
CA PRO A 58 -2.47 1.05 24.79
C PRO A 58 -3.21 0.27 23.69
N ALA A 59 -3.90 0.98 22.82
CA ALA A 59 -4.59 0.36 21.69
C ALA A 59 -3.62 -0.46 20.87
N ASP A 60 -4.07 -1.59 20.34
CA ASP A 60 -3.27 -2.38 19.42
C ASP A 60 -2.84 -1.50 18.24
N LEU A 61 -1.56 -1.50 17.93
CA LEU A 61 -1.04 -0.87 16.73
C LEU A 61 -1.12 -1.87 15.57
N VAL A 62 -1.99 -1.63 14.60
CA VAL A 62 -2.15 -2.50 13.43
C VAL A 62 -2.13 -1.67 12.15
N LEU A 63 -1.21 -1.99 11.24
CA LEU A 63 -1.12 -1.37 9.93
C LEU A 63 -2.08 -2.07 8.96
N PRO A 64 -2.78 -1.34 8.07
CA PRO A 64 -3.72 -1.90 7.11
C PRO A 64 -3.00 -2.53 5.90
N VAL A 65 -2.09 -3.46 6.17
CA VAL A 65 -1.37 -4.19 5.13
C VAL A 65 -2.33 -5.21 4.50
N PRO A 66 -2.43 -5.30 3.16
CA PRO A 66 -3.22 -6.34 2.51
C PRO A 66 -2.60 -7.72 2.75
N TYR A 67 -3.41 -8.76 2.68
CA TYR A 67 -2.96 -10.14 2.85
C TYR A 67 -2.97 -10.90 1.54
N TYR A 68 -1.83 -11.48 1.17
CA TYR A 68 -1.65 -12.37 0.03
C TYR A 68 -1.12 -13.72 0.51
N PRO A 69 -1.93 -14.82 0.40
CA PRO A 69 -1.46 -16.16 0.74
C PRO A 69 -0.56 -16.70 -0.37
N GLN A 70 0.62 -17.22 -0.03
CA GLN A 70 1.51 -17.83 -1.03
C GLN A 70 0.96 -19.14 -1.61
N THR A 71 0.07 -19.81 -0.87
CA THR A 71 -0.40 -21.16 -1.19
C THR A 71 -1.34 -21.22 -2.39
N ASP A 72 -1.87 -20.08 -2.85
CA ASP A 72 -2.69 -19.97 -4.05
C ASP A 72 -1.96 -19.30 -5.24
N ASN A 73 -0.65 -19.07 -5.13
CA ASN A 73 0.16 -18.51 -6.20
C ASN A 73 0.20 -19.40 -7.44
N TYR A 74 0.23 -18.78 -8.60
CA TYR A 74 0.20 -19.48 -9.90
C TYR A 74 1.41 -20.39 -10.14
N THR A 75 2.51 -20.19 -9.44
CA THR A 75 3.74 -20.96 -9.58
C THR A 75 4.48 -21.09 -8.25
N GLN A 76 5.10 -22.22 -8.00
CA GLN A 76 5.96 -22.55 -6.85
C GLN A 76 5.40 -22.08 -5.48
N PRO A 77 4.12 -22.37 -5.15
CA PRO A 77 3.47 -21.87 -3.94
C PRO A 77 4.21 -22.23 -2.65
N ASP A 78 4.98 -23.32 -2.63
CA ASP A 78 5.76 -23.74 -1.44
C ASP A 78 7.05 -22.92 -1.22
N ARG A 79 7.44 -22.06 -2.18
CA ARG A 79 8.70 -21.30 -2.14
C ARG A 79 8.54 -19.79 -2.17
N THR A 80 7.34 -19.28 -2.43
CA THR A 80 7.09 -17.86 -2.72
C THR A 80 6.79 -17.00 -1.49
N CYS A 81 7.08 -17.48 -0.27
CA CYS A 81 6.84 -16.73 0.98
C CYS A 81 7.50 -15.34 0.96
N ASN A 82 8.75 -15.23 0.50
CA ASN A 82 9.45 -13.96 0.42
C ASN A 82 8.78 -12.99 -0.57
N SER A 83 8.38 -13.50 -1.75
CA SER A 83 7.71 -12.68 -2.76
C SER A 83 6.31 -12.24 -2.32
N SER A 84 5.48 -13.12 -1.77
CA SER A 84 4.16 -12.73 -1.25
C SER A 84 4.27 -11.75 -0.08
N SER A 85 5.26 -11.91 0.81
CA SER A 85 5.51 -10.96 1.90
C SER A 85 5.96 -9.59 1.38
N CYS A 86 6.86 -9.55 0.40
CA CYS A 86 7.28 -8.30 -0.24
C CYS A 86 6.13 -7.64 -1.03
N ALA A 87 5.28 -8.44 -1.70
CA ALA A 87 4.09 -7.95 -2.38
C ALA A 87 3.08 -7.30 -1.42
N MET A 88 2.85 -7.89 -0.24
CA MET A 88 2.02 -7.29 0.81
C MET A 88 2.55 -5.91 1.23
N ALA A 89 3.85 -5.80 1.45
CA ALA A 89 4.50 -4.53 1.79
C ALA A 89 4.44 -3.54 0.62
N LEU A 90 4.67 -3.99 -0.61
CA LEU A 90 4.54 -3.16 -1.82
C LEU A 90 3.14 -2.56 -1.93
N GLU A 91 2.09 -3.37 -1.83
CA GLU A 91 0.71 -2.88 -1.94
C GLU A 91 0.35 -1.92 -0.80
N TYR A 92 0.90 -2.12 0.40
CA TYR A 92 0.75 -1.17 1.50
C TYR A 92 1.37 0.19 1.16
N PHE A 93 2.61 0.23 0.65
CA PHE A 93 3.30 1.48 0.30
C PHE A 93 2.83 2.08 -1.03
N ARG A 94 2.23 1.29 -1.90
CA ARG A 94 1.74 1.68 -3.25
C ARG A 94 0.35 1.10 -3.50
N PRO A 95 -0.68 1.57 -2.78
CA PRO A 95 -2.03 1.04 -2.89
C PRO A 95 -2.56 1.11 -4.32
N GLY A 96 -3.18 0.03 -4.77
CA GLY A 96 -3.71 -0.12 -6.12
C GLY A 96 -2.71 -0.61 -7.16
N THR A 97 -1.47 -0.92 -6.74
CA THR A 97 -0.43 -1.50 -7.61
C THR A 97 -0.74 -2.97 -7.92
N LEU A 98 -1.05 -3.74 -6.89
CA LEU A 98 -1.31 -5.18 -6.98
C LEU A 98 -2.80 -5.44 -6.73
N LYS A 99 -3.58 -5.60 -7.80
CA LYS A 99 -5.04 -5.63 -7.72
C LYS A 99 -5.60 -7.04 -7.49
N GLY A 100 -6.61 -7.10 -6.63
CA GLY A 100 -7.36 -8.32 -6.35
C GLY A 100 -6.68 -9.28 -5.37
N PRO A 101 -7.36 -10.39 -5.03
CA PRO A 101 -6.89 -11.33 -4.00
C PRO A 101 -5.62 -12.11 -4.38
N LYS A 102 -5.26 -12.12 -5.65
CA LYS A 102 -4.02 -12.71 -6.20
C LYS A 102 -3.10 -11.65 -6.79
N GLY A 103 -3.09 -10.45 -6.18
CA GLY A 103 -2.27 -9.34 -6.66
C GLY A 103 -0.77 -9.64 -6.64
N ASP A 104 -0.31 -10.46 -5.71
CA ASP A 104 1.08 -10.90 -5.61
C ASP A 104 1.56 -11.75 -6.80
N ASP A 105 0.67 -12.40 -7.57
CA ASP A 105 1.04 -13.08 -8.81
C ASP A 105 1.72 -12.15 -9.83
N ALA A 106 1.33 -10.88 -9.88
CA ALA A 106 1.97 -9.90 -10.75
C ALA A 106 3.41 -9.59 -10.29
N TYR A 107 3.59 -9.34 -9.01
CA TYR A 107 4.90 -9.15 -8.39
C TYR A 107 5.80 -10.37 -8.56
N ILE A 108 5.27 -11.56 -8.35
CA ILE A 108 5.99 -12.84 -8.49
C ILE A 108 6.49 -13.05 -9.93
N ARG A 109 5.73 -12.62 -10.95
CA ARG A 109 6.21 -12.69 -12.35
C ARG A 109 7.46 -11.85 -12.57
N GLU A 110 7.52 -10.64 -12.03
CA GLU A 110 8.72 -9.80 -12.11
C GLU A 110 9.89 -10.41 -11.34
N VAL A 111 9.63 -10.94 -10.14
CA VAL A 111 10.68 -11.64 -9.36
C VAL A 111 11.29 -12.77 -10.18
N PHE A 112 10.48 -13.64 -10.79
CA PHE A 112 10.99 -14.73 -11.63
C PHE A 112 11.59 -14.29 -12.97
N ALA A 113 11.25 -13.10 -13.46
CA ALA A 113 11.90 -12.50 -14.62
C ALA A 113 13.28 -11.92 -14.26
N THR A 114 13.48 -11.50 -13.01
CA THR A 114 14.73 -10.93 -12.51
C THR A 114 15.67 -11.98 -11.93
N GLY A 115 15.12 -12.98 -11.19
CA GLY A 115 15.92 -14.05 -10.57
C GLY A 115 15.10 -15.03 -9.74
N ASP A 116 15.64 -15.52 -8.62
CA ASP A 116 14.96 -16.49 -7.77
C ASP A 116 14.14 -15.82 -6.66
N THR A 117 12.96 -16.38 -6.36
CA THR A 117 12.03 -15.88 -5.32
C THR A 117 12.64 -15.88 -3.91
N THR A 118 13.64 -16.71 -3.64
CA THR A 118 14.32 -16.80 -2.34
C THR A 118 15.52 -15.85 -2.22
N ASP A 119 15.92 -15.19 -3.30
CA ASP A 119 17.02 -14.24 -3.29
C ASP A 119 16.55 -12.85 -2.77
N HIS A 120 17.16 -12.40 -1.68
CA HIS A 120 16.82 -11.12 -1.08
C HIS A 120 17.27 -9.92 -1.94
N SER A 121 18.32 -10.06 -2.74
CA SER A 121 18.77 -9.00 -3.64
C SER A 121 17.77 -8.79 -4.79
N VAL A 122 17.23 -9.87 -5.34
CA VAL A 122 16.16 -9.82 -6.35
C VAL A 122 14.91 -9.11 -5.80
N GLN A 123 14.51 -9.42 -4.57
CA GLN A 123 13.39 -8.71 -3.94
C GLN A 123 13.68 -7.21 -3.77
N THR A 124 14.93 -6.85 -3.43
CA THR A 124 15.35 -5.44 -3.31
C THR A 124 15.24 -4.71 -4.64
N GLU A 125 15.73 -5.34 -5.72
CA GLU A 125 15.69 -4.80 -7.07
C GLU A 125 14.25 -4.61 -7.56
N VAL A 126 13.41 -5.64 -7.42
CA VAL A 126 12.01 -5.58 -7.85
C VAL A 126 11.23 -4.55 -7.04
N LEU A 127 11.39 -4.48 -5.72
CA LEU A 127 10.77 -3.42 -4.91
C LEU A 127 11.22 -2.03 -5.34
N ALA A 128 12.52 -1.85 -5.61
CA ALA A 128 13.07 -0.57 -6.08
C ALA A 128 12.48 -0.17 -7.43
N SER A 129 12.23 -1.12 -8.33
CA SER A 129 11.58 -0.87 -9.61
C SER A 129 10.14 -0.33 -9.48
N TYR A 130 9.49 -0.60 -8.35
CA TYR A 130 8.20 0.01 -7.97
C TYR A 130 8.35 1.28 -7.14
N GLY A 131 9.58 1.81 -6.98
CA GLY A 131 9.86 3.00 -6.17
C GLY A 131 9.75 2.76 -4.66
N VAL A 132 9.90 1.51 -4.22
CA VAL A 132 9.91 1.12 -2.81
C VAL A 132 11.33 0.75 -2.40
N ALA A 133 12.06 1.73 -1.86
CA ALA A 133 13.42 1.51 -1.37
C ALA A 133 13.39 0.65 -0.10
N SER A 134 14.24 -0.36 -0.05
CA SER A 134 14.31 -1.31 1.07
C SER A 134 15.69 -1.93 1.19
N GLU A 135 16.03 -2.37 2.41
CA GLU A 135 17.28 -3.05 2.72
C GLU A 135 16.98 -4.36 3.46
N PHE A 136 17.67 -5.43 3.09
CA PHE A 136 17.64 -6.68 3.84
C PHE A 136 18.78 -6.72 4.85
N ASN A 137 18.45 -6.89 6.12
CA ASN A 137 19.37 -6.78 7.26
C ASN A 137 19.38 -8.10 8.04
N TYR A 138 20.56 -8.45 8.60
CA TYR A 138 20.79 -9.68 9.39
C TYR A 138 21.05 -9.41 10.87
N SER A 139 20.85 -8.17 11.33
CA SER A 139 21.13 -7.76 12.71
C SER A 139 20.01 -6.96 13.35
N LEU A 140 18.75 -7.27 12.99
CA LEU A 140 17.58 -6.62 13.54
C LEU A 140 17.28 -7.09 14.96
N SER A 141 16.68 -6.19 15.73
CA SER A 141 16.19 -6.41 17.07
C SER A 141 14.68 -6.15 17.18
N PHE A 142 14.07 -6.54 18.30
CA PHE A 142 12.69 -6.16 18.60
C PHE A 142 12.47 -4.65 18.71
N ASP A 143 13.49 -3.91 19.17
CA ASP A 143 13.43 -2.44 19.22
C ASP A 143 13.37 -1.84 17.81
N ASP A 144 13.99 -2.48 16.82
CA ASP A 144 13.90 -2.05 15.43
C ASP A 144 12.50 -2.34 14.87
N LEU A 145 11.88 -3.49 15.16
CA LEU A 145 10.49 -3.74 14.81
C LEU A 145 9.55 -2.68 15.40
N ASP A 146 9.72 -2.37 16.69
CA ASP A 146 8.90 -1.39 17.37
C ASP A 146 9.02 0.00 16.73
N LYS A 147 10.24 0.45 16.42
CA LYS A 147 10.49 1.72 15.73
C LYS A 147 9.85 1.77 14.34
N GLU A 148 9.96 0.69 13.56
CA GLU A 148 9.37 0.64 12.23
C GLU A 148 7.83 0.67 12.30
N LEU A 149 7.22 -0.07 13.22
CA LEU A 149 5.78 -0.06 13.43
C LEU A 149 5.27 1.31 13.92
N GLU A 150 5.98 1.97 14.85
CA GLU A 150 5.66 3.33 15.30
C GLU A 150 5.73 4.33 14.14
N ALA A 151 6.70 4.15 13.25
CA ALA A 151 6.85 4.91 12.01
C ALA A 151 5.89 4.48 10.89
N LYS A 152 4.88 3.62 11.20
CA LYS A 152 3.89 3.12 10.24
C LYS A 152 4.50 2.34 9.06
N ARG A 153 5.59 1.65 9.28
CA ARG A 153 6.23 0.80 8.29
C ARG A 153 6.14 -0.67 8.72
N PRO A 154 5.53 -1.56 7.92
CA PRO A 154 5.58 -3.00 8.14
C PRO A 154 7.01 -3.52 7.92
N VAL A 155 7.35 -4.64 8.54
CA VAL A 155 8.67 -5.27 8.40
C VAL A 155 8.50 -6.69 7.88
N VAL A 156 9.19 -7.05 6.82
CA VAL A 156 9.23 -8.44 6.35
C VAL A 156 10.36 -9.17 7.06
N ILE A 157 10.03 -10.11 7.94
CA ILE A 157 11.02 -10.86 8.72
C ILE A 157 11.12 -12.32 8.28
N GLY A 158 12.29 -12.91 8.47
CA GLY A 158 12.47 -14.35 8.30
C GLY A 158 12.36 -15.07 9.64
N ILE A 159 11.70 -16.22 9.66
CA ILE A 159 11.56 -17.05 10.86
C ILE A 159 11.95 -18.50 10.60
N LEU A 160 12.42 -19.19 11.63
CA LEU A 160 12.63 -20.64 11.63
C LEU A 160 11.29 -21.33 11.96
N HIS A 161 10.49 -21.59 10.93
CA HIS A 161 9.08 -21.99 11.06
C HIS A 161 8.85 -23.47 11.41
N ARG A 162 9.90 -24.31 11.41
CA ARG A 162 9.84 -25.74 11.68
C ARG A 162 10.58 -26.10 12.96
N GLY A 163 10.45 -27.33 13.40
CA GLY A 163 11.08 -27.84 14.61
C GLY A 163 10.45 -27.30 15.89
N SER A 164 11.02 -27.70 17.05
CA SER A 164 10.58 -27.19 18.36
C SER A 164 11.13 -25.79 18.63
N LEU A 165 10.62 -25.10 19.66
CA LEU A 165 11.17 -23.82 20.11
C LEU A 165 12.62 -23.94 20.60
N GLN A 166 13.02 -25.10 21.09
CA GLN A 166 14.40 -25.35 21.55
C GLN A 166 15.35 -25.62 20.37
N TYR A 167 14.84 -26.19 19.28
CA TYR A 167 15.60 -26.54 18.06
C TYR A 167 14.81 -26.08 16.82
N PRO A 168 14.66 -24.79 16.61
CA PRO A 168 13.93 -24.28 15.48
C PRO A 168 14.75 -24.47 14.18
N THR A 169 14.07 -24.77 13.09
CA THR A 169 14.69 -25.02 11.79
C THR A 169 13.83 -24.46 10.65
N GLY A 170 14.31 -24.62 9.42
CA GLY A 170 13.65 -24.13 8.22
C GLY A 170 13.94 -22.63 8.01
N GLY A 171 13.27 -22.05 7.04
CA GLY A 171 13.31 -20.63 6.73
C GLY A 171 11.99 -20.23 6.08
N HIS A 172 11.39 -19.16 6.54
CA HIS A 172 10.11 -18.67 6.08
C HIS A 172 10.00 -17.17 6.26
N MET A 173 9.41 -16.45 5.31
CA MET A 173 9.25 -15.01 5.36
C MET A 173 7.80 -14.64 5.68
N VAL A 174 7.63 -13.72 6.62
CA VAL A 174 6.32 -13.22 7.09
C VAL A 174 6.36 -11.70 7.23
N VAL A 175 5.20 -11.05 7.36
CA VAL A 175 5.10 -9.59 7.48
C VAL A 175 4.61 -9.21 8.87
N VAL A 176 5.42 -8.49 9.63
CA VAL A 176 5.01 -7.87 10.90
C VAL A 176 4.21 -6.61 10.56
N ILE A 177 2.94 -6.61 10.94
CA ILE A 177 1.99 -5.53 10.64
C ILE A 177 1.54 -4.78 11.88
N GLY A 178 1.89 -5.26 13.06
CA GLY A 178 1.44 -4.62 14.28
C GLY A 178 1.95 -5.27 15.55
N LYS A 179 1.56 -4.65 16.67
CA LYS A 179 1.85 -5.11 18.02
C LYS A 179 0.62 -4.87 18.91
N ASN A 180 0.23 -5.88 19.68
CA ASN A 180 -0.88 -5.74 20.60
C ASN A 180 -0.46 -5.16 21.96
N SER A 181 -1.42 -4.80 22.78
CA SER A 181 -1.24 -4.25 24.13
C SER A 181 -0.46 -5.17 25.09
N LYS A 182 -0.40 -6.48 24.80
CA LYS A 182 0.37 -7.47 25.57
C LYS A 182 1.82 -7.59 25.11
N GLY A 183 2.23 -6.83 24.08
CA GLY A 183 3.58 -6.85 23.53
C GLY A 183 3.86 -7.99 22.54
N ASN A 184 2.83 -8.71 22.09
CA ASN A 184 2.92 -9.73 21.05
C ASN A 184 2.75 -9.11 19.67
N TYR A 185 3.34 -9.72 18.64
CA TYR A 185 3.33 -9.17 17.30
C TYR A 185 2.18 -9.74 16.46
N ILE A 186 1.55 -8.85 15.69
CA ILE A 186 0.50 -9.19 14.73
C ILE A 186 1.16 -9.36 13.37
N ILE A 187 0.95 -10.50 12.76
CA ILE A 187 1.71 -10.95 11.60
C ILE A 187 0.77 -11.40 10.48
N HIS A 188 1.13 -11.08 9.26
CA HIS A 188 0.64 -11.75 8.07
C HIS A 188 1.62 -12.85 7.69
N ASP A 189 1.21 -14.10 7.86
CA ASP A 189 1.97 -15.26 7.44
C ASP A 189 1.39 -15.81 6.13
N PRO A 190 2.10 -15.69 5.00
CA PRO A 190 1.57 -16.10 3.70
C PRO A 190 1.35 -17.60 3.55
N TYR A 191 1.96 -18.42 4.41
CA TYR A 191 1.82 -19.87 4.36
C TYR A 191 0.68 -20.40 5.24
N GLY A 192 0.16 -19.60 6.17
CA GLY A 192 -0.89 -19.96 7.10
C GLY A 192 -0.52 -19.70 8.56
N ASP A 193 -1.19 -20.36 9.51
CA ASP A 193 -0.90 -20.20 10.93
C ASP A 193 0.15 -21.23 11.40
N LEU A 194 1.24 -20.71 11.97
CA LEU A 194 2.30 -21.51 12.58
C LEU A 194 1.78 -22.43 13.71
N TYR A 195 0.78 -21.95 14.47
CA TYR A 195 0.28 -22.69 15.63
C TYR A 195 -0.61 -23.88 15.28
N ASP A 196 -1.22 -23.89 14.08
CA ASP A 196 -1.93 -25.06 13.57
C ASP A 196 -1.07 -25.95 12.68
N GLY A 197 0.23 -25.65 12.58
CA GLY A 197 1.19 -26.42 11.77
C GLY A 197 0.97 -26.26 10.27
N TYR A 198 0.37 -25.15 9.83
CA TYR A 198 0.08 -24.88 8.40
C TYR A 198 -0.87 -25.88 7.76
N THR A 199 -1.82 -26.41 8.52
CA THR A 199 -2.72 -27.49 8.07
C THR A 199 -4.12 -27.01 7.69
N SER A 200 -4.46 -25.77 7.99
CA SER A 200 -5.81 -25.25 7.75
C SER A 200 -5.92 -24.51 6.41
N ASN A 201 -6.81 -23.55 6.35
CA ASN A 201 -7.15 -22.90 5.11
C ASN A 201 -6.14 -21.78 4.75
N VAL A 202 -6.05 -21.45 3.47
CA VAL A 202 -5.10 -20.46 2.90
C VAL A 202 -5.18 -19.05 3.51
N TYR A 203 -6.27 -18.70 4.19
CA TYR A 203 -6.46 -17.37 4.77
C TYR A 203 -6.24 -17.31 6.28
N ASN A 204 -5.92 -18.42 6.95
CA ASN A 204 -5.74 -18.43 8.40
C ASN A 204 -4.45 -17.76 8.89
N GLY A 205 -3.50 -17.47 8.00
CA GLY A 205 -2.30 -16.69 8.31
C GLY A 205 -2.50 -15.17 8.34
N LYS A 206 -3.73 -14.68 8.10
CA LYS A 206 -4.05 -13.25 8.14
C LYS A 206 -4.17 -12.75 9.59
N SER A 207 -3.33 -11.79 9.97
CA SER A 207 -3.35 -11.13 11.30
C SER A 207 -3.22 -12.11 12.47
N VAL A 208 -2.41 -13.15 12.31
CA VAL A 208 -2.08 -14.07 13.39
C VAL A 208 -1.23 -13.39 14.45
N ILE A 209 -1.43 -13.77 15.72
CA ILE A 209 -0.66 -13.21 16.82
C ILE A 209 0.46 -14.18 17.19
N TYR A 210 1.70 -13.77 16.94
CA TYR A 210 2.86 -14.53 17.39
C TYR A 210 3.38 -13.94 18.69
N GLU A 211 3.42 -14.79 19.72
CA GLU A 211 3.95 -14.40 21.02
C GLU A 211 5.42 -13.97 20.90
N ARG A 212 5.81 -12.93 21.65
CA ARG A 212 7.19 -12.44 21.65
C ARG A 212 8.19 -13.57 21.95
N SER A 213 7.87 -14.43 22.92
CA SER A 213 8.69 -15.59 23.29
C SER A 213 8.89 -16.60 22.15
N VAL A 214 7.87 -16.77 21.30
CA VAL A 214 7.95 -17.62 20.11
C VAL A 214 8.87 -16.99 19.06
N LEU A 215 8.77 -15.67 18.86
CA LEU A 215 9.66 -14.95 17.95
C LEU A 215 11.09 -14.88 18.49
N GLU A 216 11.32 -14.77 19.79
CA GLU A 216 12.66 -14.85 20.39
C GLU A 216 13.35 -16.16 20.00
N ALA A 217 12.65 -17.28 20.07
CA ALA A 217 13.22 -18.56 19.67
C ALA A 217 13.37 -18.73 18.15
N ARG A 218 12.51 -18.14 17.32
CA ARG A 218 12.41 -18.42 15.89
C ARG A 218 12.98 -17.33 14.98
N TRP A 219 13.07 -16.10 15.46
CA TRP A 219 13.57 -14.95 14.71
C TRP A 219 14.92 -14.45 15.21
N THR A 220 15.17 -14.51 16.54
CA THR A 220 16.44 -14.08 17.14
C THR A 220 17.13 -15.21 17.92
N PRO A 221 17.32 -16.41 17.30
CA PRO A 221 17.81 -17.60 18.00
C PRO A 221 19.22 -17.45 18.55
N ASP A 222 20.05 -16.60 17.95
CA ASP A 222 21.45 -16.37 18.32
C ASP A 222 21.64 -15.10 19.17
N GLY A 223 20.55 -14.53 19.71
CA GLY A 223 20.58 -13.38 20.61
C GLY A 223 19.77 -12.17 20.13
N PRO A 224 19.65 -11.12 20.96
CA PRO A 224 18.68 -10.04 20.77
C PRO A 224 18.82 -9.23 19.47
N THR A 225 19.95 -9.28 18.80
CA THR A 225 20.27 -8.59 17.54
C THR A 225 20.56 -9.56 16.40
N SER A 226 20.08 -10.79 16.47
CA SER A 226 20.29 -11.78 15.42
C SER A 226 19.08 -11.92 14.47
N GLY A 227 18.10 -11.05 14.58
CA GLY A 227 16.94 -11.04 13.69
C GLY A 227 17.32 -10.68 12.26
N TRP A 228 16.67 -11.33 11.30
CA TRP A 228 16.87 -11.01 9.87
C TRP A 228 15.55 -10.62 9.22
N GLY A 229 15.64 -9.66 8.29
CA GLY A 229 14.43 -9.15 7.65
C GLY A 229 14.69 -7.94 6.78
N ARG A 230 13.65 -7.46 6.16
CA ARG A 230 13.64 -6.30 5.27
C ARG A 230 12.95 -5.13 5.95
N ILE A 231 13.64 -4.02 6.02
CA ILE A 231 13.11 -2.72 6.43
C ILE A 231 12.96 -1.81 5.20
N PHE A 232 12.09 -0.81 5.32
CA PHE A 232 11.73 0.09 4.22
C PHE A 232 12.14 1.52 4.54
N ASP A 233 12.67 2.24 3.55
CA ASP A 233 13.15 3.61 3.72
C ASP A 233 11.98 4.59 3.97
N ALA A 234 12.19 5.57 4.86
CA ALA A 234 11.22 6.62 5.17
C ALA A 234 10.83 7.48 3.94
N SER A 235 11.68 7.55 2.91
CA SER A 235 11.38 8.25 1.66
C SER A 235 10.19 7.66 0.89
N VAL A 236 9.86 6.37 1.15
CA VAL A 236 8.74 5.67 0.53
C VAL A 236 7.40 6.31 0.91
N GLU A 237 7.22 6.69 2.17
CA GLU A 237 5.98 7.32 2.68
C GLU A 237 5.72 8.69 2.03
N LYS A 238 6.78 9.48 1.86
CA LYS A 238 6.67 10.80 1.22
C LYS A 238 6.19 10.69 -0.22
N LYS A 239 6.76 9.76 -1.00
CA LYS A 239 6.33 9.50 -2.39
C LYS A 239 4.87 9.03 -2.46
N GLN A 240 4.43 8.17 -1.54
CA GLN A 240 3.04 7.69 -1.50
C GLN A 240 2.04 8.82 -1.29
N SER A 241 2.29 9.71 -0.32
CA SER A 241 1.39 10.84 -0.05
C SER A 241 1.32 11.84 -1.21
N GLU A 242 2.39 11.94 -1.99
CA GLU A 242 2.45 12.82 -3.16
C GLU A 242 1.73 12.21 -4.38
N LEU A 243 1.89 10.91 -4.65
CA LEU A 243 1.21 10.23 -5.76
C LEU A 243 -0.32 10.20 -5.60
N GLY A 244 -0.81 10.13 -4.35
CA GLY A 244 -2.24 10.19 -4.05
C GLY A 244 -2.92 11.51 -4.39
N LYS A 245 -2.18 12.53 -4.82
CA LYS A 245 -2.71 13.85 -5.24
C LYS A 245 -2.91 13.98 -6.76
N LEU A 246 -2.68 12.93 -7.54
CA LEU A 246 -2.94 12.97 -8.98
C LEU A 246 -4.45 13.08 -9.27
N PRO A 247 -4.88 13.94 -10.20
CA PRO A 247 -6.27 14.03 -10.63
C PRO A 247 -6.64 12.77 -11.43
N GLN A 248 -7.28 11.81 -10.76
CA GLN A 248 -7.49 10.45 -11.28
C GLN A 248 -8.23 10.42 -12.63
N ALA A 249 -9.24 11.26 -12.82
CA ALA A 249 -9.94 11.35 -14.11
C ALA A 249 -8.99 11.73 -15.26
N GLY A 250 -8.03 12.59 -14.99
CA GLY A 250 -6.99 12.94 -15.97
C GLY A 250 -6.02 11.79 -16.23
N VAL A 251 -5.65 11.02 -15.19
CA VAL A 251 -4.81 9.81 -15.35
C VAL A 251 -5.49 8.78 -16.26
N GLU A 252 -6.79 8.51 -16.01
CA GLU A 252 -7.54 7.56 -16.84
C GLU A 252 -7.68 8.07 -18.30
N LEU A 253 -7.84 9.37 -18.49
CA LEU A 253 -7.88 9.96 -19.82
C LEU A 253 -6.53 9.78 -20.57
N VAL A 254 -5.41 9.97 -19.87
CA VAL A 254 -4.09 9.68 -20.46
C VAL A 254 -3.96 8.22 -20.85
N LYS A 255 -4.34 7.29 -19.98
CA LYS A 255 -4.31 5.84 -20.26
C LYS A 255 -5.15 5.47 -21.47
N GLU A 256 -6.33 6.06 -21.62
CA GLU A 256 -7.24 5.82 -22.73
C GLU A 256 -6.61 6.21 -24.07
N PHE A 257 -6.00 7.39 -24.15
CA PHE A 257 -5.47 7.92 -25.42
C PHE A 257 -4.05 7.42 -25.76
N GLU A 258 -3.21 7.15 -24.77
CA GLU A 258 -1.89 6.55 -25.04
C GLU A 258 -2.02 5.05 -25.36
N GLY A 259 -2.96 4.37 -24.73
CA GLY A 259 -3.10 2.93 -24.84
C GLY A 259 -1.93 2.16 -24.18
N LEU A 260 -2.13 0.88 -23.99
CA LEU A 260 -1.08 -0.01 -23.48
C LEU A 260 -0.47 -0.76 -24.66
N HIS A 261 0.71 -0.34 -25.09
CA HIS A 261 1.39 -0.93 -26.24
C HIS A 261 2.16 -2.21 -25.86
N GLN A 262 2.20 -3.19 -26.79
CA GLN A 262 3.03 -4.39 -26.74
C GLN A 262 2.70 -5.34 -25.55
N LEU A 263 1.42 -5.43 -25.14
CA LEU A 263 0.98 -6.49 -24.27
C LEU A 263 1.13 -7.84 -24.99
N ALA A 264 2.09 -8.66 -24.56
CA ALA A 264 2.39 -9.93 -25.16
C ALA A 264 1.51 -11.08 -24.61
N GLY A 265 1.54 -12.23 -25.29
CA GLY A 265 0.78 -13.40 -24.87
C GLY A 265 1.25 -14.01 -23.53
N ASP A 266 2.42 -13.59 -23.00
CA ASP A 266 2.92 -13.94 -21.66
C ASP A 266 2.34 -13.04 -20.54
N GLY A 267 1.51 -12.07 -20.90
CA GLY A 267 0.91 -11.12 -19.95
C GLY A 267 1.83 -9.98 -19.53
N MET A 268 3.03 -9.91 -20.09
CA MET A 268 4.00 -8.83 -19.87
C MET A 268 3.91 -7.77 -20.95
N ILE A 269 4.34 -6.58 -20.63
CA ILE A 269 4.50 -5.47 -21.58
C ILE A 269 5.96 -5.43 -22.00
N HIS A 270 6.21 -5.48 -23.28
CA HIS A 270 7.56 -5.51 -23.84
C HIS A 270 7.96 -4.12 -24.34
N SER A 271 9.25 -3.80 -24.21
CA SER A 271 9.82 -2.60 -24.81
C SER A 271 9.83 -2.67 -26.35
N TYR A 272 9.71 -1.52 -26.98
CA TYR A 272 9.70 -1.37 -28.43
C TYR A 272 10.51 -0.14 -28.85
N PRO A 273 11.06 -0.12 -30.09
CA PRO A 273 11.74 1.06 -30.63
C PRO A 273 10.79 2.26 -30.72
N ASP A 274 11.32 3.45 -30.47
CA ASP A 274 10.56 4.68 -30.68
C ASP A 274 9.96 4.72 -32.09
N PRO A 275 8.64 4.95 -32.26
CA PRO A 275 7.99 4.86 -33.57
C PRO A 275 8.47 5.90 -34.57
N LEU A 276 9.06 7.02 -34.12
CA LEU A 276 9.53 8.09 -34.97
C LEU A 276 10.96 7.85 -35.46
N SER A 277 11.84 7.43 -34.56
CA SER A 277 13.26 7.18 -34.87
C SER A 277 13.51 5.75 -35.37
N GLY A 278 12.64 4.79 -35.06
CA GLY A 278 12.83 3.38 -35.31
C GLY A 278 13.93 2.73 -34.44
N GLY A 279 14.42 3.42 -33.43
CA GLY A 279 15.49 2.99 -32.54
C GLY A 279 15.37 3.56 -31.14
N LEU A 280 16.46 4.10 -30.62
CA LEU A 280 16.50 4.75 -29.31
C LEU A 280 15.75 6.08 -29.28
N PRO A 281 15.13 6.44 -28.14
CA PRO A 281 15.03 5.63 -26.92
C PRO A 281 14.02 4.51 -27.07
N TYR A 282 14.27 3.36 -26.42
CA TYR A 282 13.25 2.31 -26.35
C TYR A 282 12.16 2.73 -25.38
N THR A 283 10.93 2.39 -25.74
CA THR A 283 9.72 2.81 -25.04
C THR A 283 8.97 1.61 -24.51
N ILE A 284 8.33 1.72 -23.33
CA ILE A 284 7.57 0.66 -22.72
C ILE A 284 6.28 1.20 -22.07
N GLY A 285 5.25 0.38 -21.98
CA GLY A 285 4.01 0.72 -21.27
C GLY A 285 3.26 1.86 -21.97
N TYR A 286 2.99 2.92 -21.23
CA TYR A 286 2.28 4.13 -21.69
C TYR A 286 3.21 5.21 -22.27
N GLY A 287 4.39 4.83 -22.76
CA GLY A 287 5.33 5.77 -23.37
C GLY A 287 6.54 6.08 -22.51
N SER A 288 6.82 5.30 -21.48
CA SER A 288 8.01 5.48 -20.64
C SER A 288 9.28 5.05 -21.36
N THR A 289 10.32 5.88 -21.30
CA THR A 289 11.64 5.61 -21.87
C THR A 289 12.69 5.29 -20.83
N LYS A 290 12.35 5.43 -19.56
CA LYS A 290 13.21 5.16 -18.42
C LYS A 290 12.42 4.49 -17.29
N ASP A 291 13.12 3.64 -16.55
CA ASP A 291 12.60 3.07 -15.32
C ASP A 291 12.52 4.11 -14.18
N ILE A 292 11.98 3.72 -13.05
CA ILE A 292 11.76 4.56 -11.85
C ILE A 292 13.06 5.16 -11.32
N ASP A 293 14.15 4.43 -11.41
CA ASP A 293 15.50 4.86 -10.98
C ASP A 293 16.19 5.78 -12.00
N GLY A 294 15.60 5.98 -13.18
CA GLY A 294 16.14 6.79 -14.27
C GLY A 294 16.95 6.00 -15.29
N THR A 295 17.11 4.68 -15.13
CA THR A 295 17.79 3.81 -16.09
C THR A 295 16.98 3.75 -17.40
N PRO A 296 17.59 3.98 -18.58
CA PRO A 296 16.91 3.80 -19.85
C PRO A 296 16.53 2.32 -20.07
N PHE A 297 15.39 2.09 -20.71
CA PHE A 297 15.01 0.76 -21.15
C PHE A 297 15.81 0.29 -22.35
N ASP A 298 16.11 -1.01 -22.36
CA ASP A 298 16.72 -1.71 -23.49
C ASP A 298 15.67 -2.49 -24.30
N LEU A 299 16.02 -2.84 -25.52
CA LEU A 299 15.14 -3.67 -26.36
C LEU A 299 15.09 -5.10 -25.79
N GLY A 300 13.88 -5.56 -25.48
CA GLY A 300 13.65 -6.86 -24.85
C GLY A 300 13.28 -6.77 -23.37
N ASP A 301 13.37 -5.58 -22.77
CA ASP A 301 12.88 -5.37 -21.42
C ASP A 301 11.38 -5.64 -21.33
N LYS A 302 10.98 -6.14 -20.17
CA LYS A 302 9.59 -6.50 -19.88
C LYS A 302 9.19 -5.98 -18.52
N ILE A 303 7.97 -5.45 -18.44
CA ILE A 303 7.37 -5.02 -17.18
C ILE A 303 5.95 -5.54 -17.04
N THR A 304 5.41 -5.58 -15.83
CA THR A 304 4.01 -5.85 -15.59
C THR A 304 3.15 -4.62 -15.93
N ARG A 305 1.84 -4.82 -16.04
CA ARG A 305 0.88 -3.73 -16.21
C ARG A 305 0.92 -2.76 -15.04
N GLU A 306 1.03 -3.28 -13.84
CA GLU A 306 1.10 -2.51 -12.60
C GLU A 306 2.33 -1.60 -12.59
N LYS A 307 3.49 -2.13 -13.02
CA LYS A 307 4.71 -1.32 -13.15
C LYS A 307 4.56 -0.23 -14.20
N ALA A 308 3.93 -0.52 -15.34
CA ALA A 308 3.64 0.50 -16.36
C ALA A 308 2.75 1.62 -15.82
N GLU A 309 1.74 1.30 -14.99
CA GLU A 309 0.90 2.29 -14.32
C GLU A 309 1.67 3.14 -13.30
N ILE A 310 2.60 2.54 -12.57
CA ILE A 310 3.47 3.28 -11.63
C ILE A 310 4.40 4.24 -12.38
N LEU A 311 5.02 3.78 -13.46
CA LEU A 311 5.86 4.62 -14.32
C LEU A 311 5.08 5.82 -14.86
N LEU A 312 3.87 5.58 -15.36
CA LEU A 312 2.98 6.64 -15.82
C LEU A 312 2.66 7.62 -14.69
N ASN A 313 2.22 7.13 -13.53
CA ASN A 313 1.83 7.97 -12.39
C ASN A 313 3.00 8.83 -11.89
N GLN A 314 4.20 8.27 -11.80
CA GLN A 314 5.40 9.03 -11.42
C GLN A 314 5.74 10.09 -12.47
N GLN A 315 5.69 9.72 -13.75
CA GLN A 315 5.93 10.67 -14.84
C GLN A 315 4.91 11.80 -14.82
N LEU A 316 3.61 11.49 -14.70
CA LEU A 316 2.55 12.48 -14.60
C LEU A 316 2.74 13.39 -13.39
N LYS A 317 3.10 12.86 -12.23
CA LYS A 317 3.29 13.65 -11.01
C LYS A 317 4.49 14.58 -11.09
N TYR A 318 5.65 14.04 -11.40
CA TYR A 318 6.91 14.77 -11.24
C TYR A 318 7.32 15.58 -12.47
N ASN A 319 6.96 15.12 -13.68
CA ASN A 319 7.37 15.78 -14.91
C ASN A 319 6.29 16.71 -15.47
N TYR A 320 5.00 16.42 -15.22
CA TYR A 320 3.89 17.19 -15.79
C TYR A 320 3.16 18.01 -14.72
N LEU A 321 2.51 17.38 -13.75
CA LEU A 321 1.68 18.07 -12.78
C LEU A 321 2.47 19.13 -11.98
N ALA A 322 3.67 18.80 -11.52
CA ALA A 322 4.54 19.73 -10.79
C ALA A 322 4.92 20.98 -11.61
N THR A 323 5.01 20.84 -12.96
CA THR A 323 5.24 21.98 -13.86
C THR A 323 3.97 22.81 -14.03
N LEU A 324 2.81 22.16 -14.20
CA LEU A 324 1.52 22.84 -14.35
C LEU A 324 1.15 23.63 -13.08
N GLU A 325 1.27 23.02 -11.91
CA GLU A 325 1.05 23.68 -10.61
C GLU A 325 1.89 24.97 -10.46
N LYS A 326 3.11 24.93 -10.94
CA LYS A 326 4.04 26.08 -10.84
C LYS A 326 3.78 27.16 -11.88
N THR A 327 3.31 26.82 -13.08
CA THR A 327 3.30 27.72 -14.22
C THR A 327 1.91 28.27 -14.56
N ILE A 328 0.85 27.48 -14.35
CA ILE A 328 -0.51 27.87 -14.72
C ILE A 328 -1.10 28.78 -13.64
N PRO A 329 -1.58 29.96 -14.01
CA PRO A 329 -2.16 30.89 -13.04
C PRO A 329 -3.50 30.36 -12.49
N TYR A 330 -3.77 30.68 -11.24
CA TYR A 330 -5.02 30.32 -10.55
C TYR A 330 -5.26 28.82 -10.44
N TRP A 331 -4.20 28.03 -10.41
CA TRP A 331 -4.27 26.57 -10.25
C TRP A 331 -5.15 26.16 -9.07
N ASP A 332 -4.93 26.72 -7.89
CA ASP A 332 -5.71 26.42 -6.67
C ASP A 332 -7.21 26.78 -6.76
N ALA A 333 -7.62 27.53 -7.78
CA ALA A 333 -9.03 27.86 -8.01
C ALA A 333 -9.73 26.90 -8.97
N MET A 334 -9.01 25.93 -9.50
CA MET A 334 -9.51 24.87 -10.39
C MET A 334 -9.88 23.64 -9.58
N ASN A 335 -10.84 22.85 -10.07
CA ASN A 335 -11.18 21.55 -9.51
C ASN A 335 -10.30 20.43 -10.06
N ASP A 336 -10.41 19.20 -9.48
CA ASP A 336 -9.61 18.05 -9.89
C ASP A 336 -9.83 17.65 -11.36
N ASN A 337 -11.02 17.83 -11.91
CA ASN A 337 -11.34 17.52 -13.30
C ASN A 337 -10.66 18.52 -14.25
N GLN A 338 -10.61 19.79 -13.88
CA GLN A 338 -9.89 20.83 -14.62
C GLN A 338 -8.38 20.59 -14.60
N HIS A 339 -7.82 20.22 -13.45
CA HIS A 339 -6.42 19.75 -13.34
C HIS A 339 -6.18 18.53 -14.22
N GLY A 340 -7.09 17.57 -14.24
CA GLY A 340 -7.01 16.36 -15.04
C GLY A 340 -7.03 16.62 -16.54
N ALA A 341 -7.88 17.54 -17.01
CA ALA A 341 -7.94 17.95 -18.39
C ALA A 341 -6.63 18.59 -18.87
N LEU A 342 -6.08 19.51 -18.07
CA LEU A 342 -4.78 20.14 -18.39
C LEU A 342 -3.62 19.15 -18.29
N LEU A 343 -3.68 18.18 -17.37
CA LEU A 343 -2.67 17.12 -17.26
C LEU A 343 -2.64 16.25 -18.52
N SER A 344 -3.81 15.81 -19.02
CA SER A 344 -3.89 15.06 -20.28
C SER A 344 -3.38 15.87 -21.47
N PHE A 345 -3.76 17.14 -21.55
CA PHE A 345 -3.29 18.04 -22.59
C PHE A 345 -1.76 18.20 -22.56
N ALA A 346 -1.21 18.44 -21.37
CA ALA A 346 0.23 18.57 -21.16
C ALA A 346 0.99 17.27 -21.49
N TYR A 347 0.45 16.12 -21.14
CA TYR A 347 1.07 14.83 -21.45
C TYR A 347 1.25 14.64 -22.96
N ASN A 348 0.28 15.06 -23.75
CA ASN A 348 0.30 14.96 -25.22
C ASN A 348 1.18 16.03 -25.90
N LEU A 349 1.22 17.25 -25.38
CA LEU A 349 1.80 18.42 -26.07
C LEU A 349 2.98 19.06 -25.32
N GLY A 350 3.32 18.52 -24.15
CA GLY A 350 4.42 19.00 -23.31
C GLY A 350 3.97 19.83 -22.12
N ALA A 351 4.61 19.63 -20.96
CA ALA A 351 4.28 20.32 -19.71
C ALA A 351 4.50 21.84 -19.75
N ASN A 352 5.36 22.32 -20.64
CA ASN A 352 5.71 23.73 -20.79
C ASN A 352 4.86 24.48 -21.84
N PHE A 353 3.65 24.02 -22.13
CA PHE A 353 2.80 24.66 -23.14
C PHE A 353 2.38 26.07 -22.71
N TYR A 354 2.11 26.31 -21.43
CA TYR A 354 1.66 27.61 -20.95
C TYR A 354 2.76 28.68 -21.13
N GLY A 355 2.40 29.76 -21.80
CA GLY A 355 3.32 30.86 -22.12
C GLY A 355 4.17 30.66 -23.38
N SER A 356 4.13 29.48 -24.02
CA SER A 356 4.78 29.25 -25.30
C SER A 356 4.02 29.95 -26.44
N PRO A 357 4.71 30.52 -27.44
CA PRO A 357 4.08 31.19 -28.60
C PRO A 357 3.06 30.33 -29.33
N ASP A 358 3.35 29.04 -29.50
CA ASP A 358 2.47 28.10 -30.20
C ASP A 358 1.17 27.81 -29.43
N PHE A 359 1.14 28.13 -28.14
CA PHE A 359 0.02 27.92 -27.23
C PHE A 359 -0.59 29.24 -26.71
N SER A 360 -0.48 30.32 -27.51
CA SER A 360 -0.92 31.67 -27.12
C SER A 360 -2.41 31.76 -26.77
N THR A 361 -3.28 31.02 -27.48
CA THR A 361 -4.74 31.06 -27.26
C THR A 361 -5.09 30.45 -25.90
N ILE A 362 -4.66 29.23 -25.60
CA ILE A 362 -4.96 28.58 -24.31
C ILE A 362 -4.29 29.32 -23.16
N SER A 363 -3.08 29.83 -23.36
CA SER A 363 -2.37 30.60 -22.33
C SER A 363 -3.13 31.91 -22.00
N ARG A 364 -3.66 32.61 -22.97
CA ARG A 364 -4.49 33.81 -22.75
C ARG A 364 -5.78 33.46 -22.04
N VAL A 365 -6.51 32.46 -22.48
CA VAL A 365 -7.78 32.02 -21.89
C VAL A 365 -7.61 31.66 -20.39
N LEU A 366 -6.54 30.92 -20.05
CA LEU A 366 -6.23 30.58 -18.66
C LEU A 366 -5.84 31.81 -17.84
N LYS A 367 -5.01 32.71 -18.40
CA LYS A 367 -4.57 33.96 -17.75
C LYS A 367 -5.73 34.91 -17.45
N GLU A 368 -6.69 35.01 -18.34
CA GLU A 368 -7.83 35.91 -18.24
C GLU A 368 -9.03 35.29 -17.49
N LYS A 369 -8.90 34.05 -16.99
CA LYS A 369 -9.98 33.29 -16.34
C LYS A 369 -11.22 33.10 -17.23
N GLU A 370 -11.05 33.05 -18.53
CA GLU A 370 -12.13 32.75 -19.47
C GLU A 370 -12.42 31.23 -19.52
N TRP A 371 -12.69 30.65 -18.35
CA TRP A 371 -12.75 29.20 -18.16
C TRP A 371 -13.79 28.49 -19.02
N ASN A 372 -14.88 29.17 -19.34
CA ASN A 372 -15.90 28.69 -20.27
C ASN A 372 -15.39 28.57 -21.73
N LYS A 373 -14.24 29.16 -22.06
CA LYS A 373 -13.61 29.09 -23.39
C LYS A 373 -12.48 28.06 -23.42
N VAL A 374 -12.12 27.44 -22.31
CA VAL A 374 -11.03 26.46 -22.25
C VAL A 374 -11.28 25.27 -23.18
N PRO A 375 -12.47 24.62 -23.21
CA PRO A 375 -12.73 23.53 -24.14
C PRO A 375 -12.50 23.90 -25.61
N ASP A 376 -12.98 25.06 -26.04
CA ASP A 376 -12.77 25.55 -27.42
C ASP A 376 -11.30 25.85 -27.71
N ALA A 377 -10.57 26.38 -26.72
CA ALA A 377 -9.14 26.64 -26.84
C ALA A 377 -8.33 25.34 -26.93
N LEU A 378 -8.65 24.30 -26.13
CA LEU A 378 -8.04 22.97 -26.24
C LEU A 378 -8.28 22.37 -27.66
N TYR A 379 -9.48 22.49 -28.18
CA TYR A 379 -9.87 21.93 -29.48
C TYR A 379 -9.07 22.48 -30.66
N LEU A 380 -8.43 23.63 -30.53
CA LEU A 380 -7.55 24.19 -31.59
C LEU A 380 -6.31 23.31 -31.87
N TYR A 381 -5.85 22.55 -30.86
CA TYR A 381 -4.60 21.76 -30.90
C TYR A 381 -4.82 20.32 -31.38
N ARG A 382 -5.48 20.14 -32.53
CA ARG A 382 -5.81 18.84 -33.12
C ARG A 382 -5.06 18.54 -34.43
N ASN A 383 -4.11 19.42 -34.80
CA ASN A 383 -3.34 19.34 -36.08
C ASN A 383 -4.24 19.15 -37.31
N PRO A 384 -5.05 20.16 -37.67
CA PRO A 384 -6.00 20.06 -38.80
C PRO A 384 -5.33 19.69 -40.09
N GLY A 385 -5.97 18.82 -40.92
CA GLY A 385 -5.49 18.39 -42.21
C GLY A 385 -4.39 17.32 -42.20
N THR A 386 -4.06 16.78 -41.00
CA THR A 386 -3.09 15.69 -40.87
C THR A 386 -3.74 14.34 -40.61
N SER A 387 -3.00 13.25 -40.79
CA SER A 387 -3.48 11.88 -40.50
C SER A 387 -3.83 11.64 -39.05
N VAL A 388 -3.32 12.46 -38.11
CA VAL A 388 -3.58 12.34 -36.67
C VAL A 388 -4.75 13.19 -36.20
N GLU A 389 -5.34 14.04 -37.03
CA GLU A 389 -6.41 14.97 -36.66
C GLU A 389 -7.60 14.27 -36.00
N ALA A 390 -8.05 13.15 -36.52
CA ALA A 390 -9.22 12.44 -36.01
C ALA A 390 -8.97 11.92 -34.56
N GLY A 391 -7.78 11.42 -34.28
CA GLY A 391 -7.38 10.97 -32.93
C GLY A 391 -7.27 12.14 -31.98
N LEU A 392 -6.56 13.18 -32.36
CA LEU A 392 -6.39 14.38 -31.54
C LEU A 392 -7.70 15.12 -31.29
N SER A 393 -8.62 15.17 -32.28
CA SER A 393 -9.95 15.75 -32.09
C SER A 393 -10.73 15.04 -30.99
N ARG A 394 -10.74 13.71 -30.98
CA ARG A 394 -11.38 12.93 -29.91
C ARG A 394 -10.75 13.24 -28.53
N ARG A 395 -9.42 13.29 -28.44
CA ARG A 395 -8.72 13.62 -27.21
C ARG A 395 -9.08 15.01 -26.71
N ARG A 396 -9.05 16.03 -27.57
CA ARG A 396 -9.41 17.44 -27.21
C ARG A 396 -10.86 17.58 -26.77
N ILE A 397 -11.79 16.83 -27.39
CA ILE A 397 -13.20 16.78 -26.93
C ILE A 397 -13.29 16.16 -25.53
N ALA A 398 -12.66 15.01 -25.31
CA ALA A 398 -12.68 14.35 -24.00
C ALA A 398 -12.04 15.21 -22.89
N GLU A 399 -10.96 15.94 -23.20
CA GLU A 399 -10.36 16.90 -22.28
C GLU A 399 -11.29 18.10 -21.99
N GLY A 400 -12.01 18.60 -23.00
CA GLY A 400 -13.01 19.65 -22.85
C GLY A 400 -14.21 19.19 -22.02
N ASP A 401 -14.69 17.96 -22.22
CA ASP A 401 -15.78 17.36 -21.45
C ASP A 401 -15.37 17.17 -19.98
N LEU A 402 -14.14 16.68 -19.74
CA LEU A 402 -13.60 16.57 -18.38
C LEU A 402 -13.45 17.94 -17.71
N TRP A 403 -13.03 18.98 -18.46
CA TRP A 403 -12.94 20.34 -17.93
C TRP A 403 -14.28 20.88 -17.43
N ASN A 404 -15.37 20.52 -18.12
CA ASN A 404 -16.73 21.02 -17.82
C ASN A 404 -17.46 20.17 -16.77
N SER A 405 -16.94 19.01 -16.36
CA SER A 405 -17.55 18.12 -15.39
C SER A 405 -17.06 18.44 -13.97
#